data_f7ab4170369042172b9a07717fb74e7f
#
_entry.id   f7ab4170369042172b9a07717fb74e7f
#
_cell.length_a   1.000
_cell.length_b   1.000
_cell.length_c   1.000
_cell.angle_alpha   90.00
_cell.angle_beta   90.00
_cell.angle_gamma   90.00
#
_symmetry.space_group_name_H-M   'P 1'
#
loop_
_entity.id
_entity.type
_entity.pdbx_description
1 polymer ?
#
loop_
_entity_poly.entity_id
_entity_poly.type
_entity_poly.pdbx_seq_one_letter_code
_entity_poly.pdbx_strand_id
1 'polypeptide(L)'
;CRHPERARELLVEGISLVKADVTTGRGLDEAVAGSDCVINLVGLLFEGGRYSFDATHVKGTENILEVIKKSSVTQYLHMSALGAGKIPESRYARSKGEAETRVRQSGLSWTIFRPSIIFGENDSFFNKFKAMSRFSPVLPVIAGNTRFQPVWVEDVARAFVASIDNRQLFGKVYELAGPKSYSFMELMQLLMCCLGRSRLLLPVPGFAAKIMATFMQFLPTPPLTPEQLKLVQHNSVVNGEPLSEVFGSPASLEEVLPTYICEGQAGRLQSRLDDCRTRYRQLR
;
A
#
# COMPACT_ATOMS: atom_id res chain seq x y z
N CYS A 1 7.04 -1.78 17.09
CA CYS A 1 5.84 -0.95 16.84
C CYS A 1 5.63 0.09 17.93
N ARG A 2 4.88 1.19 17.65
CA ARG A 2 4.64 2.28 18.65
C ARG A 2 3.74 1.87 19.81
N HIS A 3 2.83 0.98 19.55
CA HIS A 3 1.77 0.52 20.47
C HIS A 3 1.70 -1.02 20.49
N PRO A 4 2.63 -1.71 21.18
CA PRO A 4 2.64 -3.17 21.26
C PRO A 4 1.32 -3.74 21.77
N GLU A 5 0.67 -3.03 22.68
CA GLU A 5 -0.63 -3.41 23.26
C GLU A 5 -1.77 -3.52 22.23
N ARG A 6 -1.64 -2.83 21.08
CA ARG A 6 -2.62 -2.87 19.97
C ARG A 6 -2.25 -3.89 18.88
N ALA A 7 -1.07 -4.48 18.98
CA ALA A 7 -0.53 -5.41 17.99
C ALA A 7 -0.47 -6.86 18.53
N ARG A 8 -1.21 -7.16 19.60
CA ARG A 8 -1.21 -8.48 20.26
C ARG A 8 -1.61 -9.62 19.34
N GLU A 9 -2.44 -9.36 18.34
CA GLU A 9 -2.81 -10.32 17.29
C GLU A 9 -1.61 -10.85 16.48
N LEU A 10 -0.50 -10.09 16.47
CA LEU A 10 0.75 -10.47 15.79
C LEU A 10 1.64 -11.36 16.69
N LEU A 11 1.29 -11.55 17.96
CA LEU A 11 2.05 -12.41 18.86
C LEU A 11 1.77 -13.87 18.55
N VAL A 12 2.64 -14.46 17.76
CA VAL A 12 2.73 -15.89 17.51
C VAL A 12 4.12 -16.40 17.96
N GLU A 13 4.31 -17.70 18.04
CA GLU A 13 5.59 -18.27 18.40
C GLU A 13 6.72 -17.72 17.52
N GLY A 14 7.83 -17.30 18.13
CA GLY A 14 8.97 -16.70 17.45
C GLY A 14 8.86 -15.21 17.16
N ILE A 15 7.74 -14.53 17.51
CA ILE A 15 7.58 -13.08 17.32
C ILE A 15 7.62 -12.36 18.67
N SER A 16 8.50 -11.35 18.76
CA SER A 16 8.60 -10.43 19.89
C SER A 16 8.14 -9.02 19.48
N LEU A 17 7.33 -8.36 20.30
CA LEU A 17 6.89 -6.98 20.08
C LEU A 17 7.76 -6.01 20.88
N VAL A 18 8.52 -5.18 20.20
CA VAL A 18 9.34 -4.11 20.79
C VAL A 18 8.66 -2.75 20.60
N LYS A 19 8.63 -1.95 21.66
CA LYS A 19 8.11 -0.57 21.59
C LYS A 19 9.13 0.36 20.97
N ALA A 20 8.91 0.76 19.73
CA ALA A 20 9.81 1.65 19.00
C ALA A 20 9.04 2.69 18.17
N ASP A 21 9.62 3.88 18.02
CA ASP A 21 9.11 4.96 17.18
C ASP A 21 10.21 5.44 16.23
N VAL A 22 10.04 5.19 14.96
CA VAL A 22 11.04 5.55 13.92
C VAL A 22 11.26 7.05 13.84
N THR A 23 10.26 7.88 14.12
CA THR A 23 10.36 9.34 14.02
C THR A 23 11.28 9.94 15.07
N THR A 24 11.40 9.30 16.22
CA THR A 24 12.24 9.74 17.35
C THR A 24 13.48 8.89 17.56
N GLY A 25 13.55 7.73 16.91
CA GLY A 25 14.61 6.74 17.11
C GLY A 25 14.48 5.91 18.40
N ARG A 26 13.52 6.24 19.29
CA ARG A 26 13.37 5.53 20.59
C ARG A 26 13.03 4.05 20.38
N GLY A 27 13.74 3.18 21.06
CA GLY A 27 13.54 1.73 21.05
C GLY A 27 14.00 1.04 19.77
N LEU A 28 14.65 1.74 18.84
CA LEU A 28 15.18 1.12 17.62
C LEU A 28 16.39 0.23 17.91
N ASP A 29 17.25 0.63 18.86
CA ASP A 29 18.41 -0.18 19.27
C ASP A 29 17.96 -1.57 19.77
N GLU A 30 16.94 -1.61 20.62
CA GLU A 30 16.33 -2.85 21.12
C GLU A 30 15.68 -3.66 19.99
N ALA A 31 14.97 -2.97 19.08
CA ALA A 31 14.27 -3.63 17.98
C ALA A 31 15.21 -4.25 16.94
N VAL A 32 16.43 -3.72 16.81
CA VAL A 32 17.45 -4.16 15.83
C VAL A 32 18.44 -5.15 16.44
N ALA A 33 18.52 -5.20 17.77
CA ALA A 33 19.48 -6.05 18.48
C ALA A 33 19.36 -7.54 18.08
N GLY A 34 20.47 -8.15 17.68
CA GLY A 34 20.53 -9.56 17.29
C GLY A 34 19.86 -9.91 15.96
N SER A 35 19.50 -8.90 15.16
CA SER A 35 18.89 -9.12 13.83
C SER A 35 20.00 -9.22 12.75
N ASP A 36 19.76 -10.03 11.73
CA ASP A 36 20.59 -10.16 10.52
C ASP A 36 20.09 -9.25 9.39
N CYS A 37 18.77 -9.07 9.33
CA CYS A 37 18.07 -8.27 8.31
C CYS A 37 17.04 -7.37 8.96
N VAL A 38 16.90 -6.15 8.45
CA VAL A 38 15.83 -5.22 8.83
C VAL A 38 14.88 -4.97 7.66
N ILE A 39 13.58 -5.16 7.91
CA ILE A 39 12.51 -4.90 6.95
C ILE A 39 11.74 -3.66 7.40
N ASN A 40 11.84 -2.56 6.66
CA ASN A 40 11.12 -1.33 6.96
C ASN A 40 9.83 -1.23 6.13
N LEU A 41 8.70 -1.49 6.78
CA LEU A 41 7.35 -1.36 6.21
C LEU A 41 6.65 -0.07 6.65
N VAL A 42 7.35 0.83 7.36
CA VAL A 42 6.73 2.04 7.94
C VAL A 42 6.37 3.04 6.85
N GLY A 43 5.14 3.54 6.93
CA GLY A 43 4.65 4.60 6.04
C GLY A 43 3.42 5.31 6.59
N LEU A 44 3.15 6.49 6.06
CA LEU A 44 1.94 7.28 6.31
C LEU A 44 1.23 7.54 4.98
N LEU A 45 -0.10 7.56 5.01
CA LEU A 45 -0.94 8.00 3.87
C LEU A 45 -1.45 9.43 4.03
N PHE A 46 -1.40 9.98 5.25
CA PHE A 46 -1.74 11.36 5.57
C PHE A 46 -0.99 11.80 6.83
N GLU A 47 -0.74 13.09 6.93
CA GLU A 47 -0.04 13.69 8.07
C GLU A 47 -1.02 13.97 9.20
N GLY A 48 -0.55 13.84 10.44
CA GLY A 48 -1.36 14.11 11.62
C GLY A 48 -0.51 14.31 12.88
N GLY A 49 -0.77 15.39 13.60
CA GLY A 49 -0.01 15.75 14.80
C GLY A 49 1.49 15.89 14.51
N ARG A 50 2.32 15.17 15.25
CA ARG A 50 3.79 15.17 15.07
C ARG A 50 4.28 14.28 13.92
N TYR A 51 3.41 13.53 13.28
CA TYR A 51 3.77 12.60 12.22
C TYR A 51 3.57 13.26 10.85
N SER A 52 4.65 13.78 10.29
CA SER A 52 4.72 14.26 8.90
C SER A 52 5.32 13.21 7.98
N PHE A 53 5.18 13.40 6.67
CA PHE A 53 5.84 12.54 5.69
C PHE A 53 7.36 12.57 5.88
N ASP A 54 7.96 13.74 6.06
CA ASP A 54 9.40 13.88 6.26
C ASP A 54 9.87 13.20 7.55
N ALA A 55 9.16 13.43 8.67
CA ALA A 55 9.50 12.80 9.95
C ALA A 55 9.41 11.28 9.90
N THR A 56 8.43 10.72 9.15
CA THR A 56 8.19 9.29 9.12
C THR A 56 8.97 8.58 8.03
N HIS A 57 8.97 9.10 6.80
CA HIS A 57 9.62 8.44 5.67
C HIS A 57 11.11 8.74 5.62
N VAL A 58 11.50 10.02 5.73
CA VAL A 58 12.91 10.41 5.59
C VAL A 58 13.66 10.22 6.90
N LYS A 59 13.28 10.99 7.93
CA LYS A 59 13.96 10.93 9.24
C LYS A 59 13.82 9.56 9.90
N GLY A 60 12.64 8.92 9.76
CA GLY A 60 12.43 7.56 10.24
C GLY A 60 13.37 6.55 9.58
N THR A 61 13.60 6.65 8.28
CA THR A 61 14.58 5.80 7.58
C THR A 61 16.00 6.11 8.04
N GLU A 62 16.38 7.40 8.17
CA GLU A 62 17.70 7.78 8.70
C GLU A 62 17.96 7.21 10.09
N ASN A 63 17.00 7.35 11.01
CA ASN A 63 17.12 6.83 12.37
C ASN A 63 17.33 5.30 12.40
N ILE A 64 16.60 4.56 11.55
CA ILE A 64 16.80 3.10 11.42
C ILE A 64 18.22 2.80 10.90
N LEU A 65 18.64 3.49 9.84
CA LEU A 65 19.97 3.27 9.25
C LEU A 65 21.10 3.64 10.21
N GLU A 66 20.95 4.67 11.05
CA GLU A 66 21.91 5.04 12.07
C GLU A 66 22.08 3.96 13.14
N VAL A 67 20.99 3.31 13.56
CA VAL A 67 21.03 2.19 14.50
C VAL A 67 21.67 0.96 13.85
N ILE A 68 21.31 0.64 12.62
CA ILE A 68 21.87 -0.48 11.86
C ILE A 68 23.39 -0.35 11.74
N LYS A 69 23.94 0.84 11.49
CA LYS A 69 25.40 1.08 11.40
C LYS A 69 26.16 0.69 12.67
N LYS A 70 25.49 0.61 13.81
CA LYS A 70 26.06 0.23 15.12
C LYS A 70 25.79 -1.23 15.48
N SER A 71 25.13 -1.99 14.61
CA SER A 71 24.71 -3.36 14.81
C SER A 71 25.43 -4.32 13.82
N SER A 72 25.13 -5.60 13.92
CA SER A 72 25.60 -6.63 12.98
C SER A 72 24.72 -6.78 11.72
N VAL A 73 23.66 -6.00 11.59
CA VAL A 73 22.74 -6.06 10.43
C VAL A 73 23.48 -5.70 9.15
N THR A 74 23.38 -6.57 8.16
CA THR A 74 24.03 -6.39 6.85
C THR A 74 23.02 -6.15 5.72
N GLN A 75 21.75 -6.50 5.92
CA GLN A 75 20.72 -6.40 4.91
C GLN A 75 19.56 -5.48 5.32
N TYR A 76 19.08 -4.69 4.36
CA TYR A 76 17.96 -3.77 4.57
C TYR A 76 16.94 -3.84 3.42
N LEU A 77 15.70 -4.24 3.74
CA LEU A 77 14.60 -4.28 2.81
C LEU A 77 13.66 -3.10 3.07
N HIS A 78 13.38 -2.31 2.04
CA HIS A 78 12.62 -1.06 2.17
C HIS A 78 11.33 -1.07 1.34
N MET A 79 10.20 -0.83 2.00
CA MET A 79 8.92 -0.60 1.31
C MET A 79 8.78 0.88 0.94
N SER A 80 8.91 1.15 -0.34
CA SER A 80 8.62 2.45 -0.96
C SER A 80 7.18 2.46 -1.51
N ALA A 81 6.96 3.14 -2.61
CA ALA A 81 5.68 3.14 -3.33
C ALA A 81 5.92 3.40 -4.83
N LEU A 82 5.05 2.88 -5.67
CA LEU A 82 5.07 3.22 -7.09
C LEU A 82 4.87 4.74 -7.26
N GLY A 83 5.67 5.38 -8.11
CA GLY A 83 5.69 6.84 -8.25
C GLY A 83 6.57 7.60 -7.25
N ALA A 84 7.29 6.92 -6.33
CA ALA A 84 8.24 7.57 -5.43
C ALA A 84 9.26 8.43 -6.18
N GLY A 85 9.37 9.71 -5.80
CA GLY A 85 10.25 10.70 -6.43
C GLY A 85 9.82 11.19 -7.83
N LYS A 86 8.77 10.59 -8.43
CA LYS A 86 8.33 10.91 -9.81
C LYS A 86 7.18 11.93 -9.87
N ILE A 87 6.58 12.31 -8.74
CA ILE A 87 5.44 13.26 -8.64
C ILE A 87 5.90 14.47 -7.82
N PRO A 88 6.45 15.53 -8.43
CA PRO A 88 7.06 16.65 -7.72
C PRO A 88 6.08 17.43 -6.83
N GLU A 89 4.82 17.53 -7.22
CA GLU A 89 3.78 18.23 -6.49
C GLU A 89 3.29 17.46 -5.25
N SER A 90 3.56 16.16 -5.15
CA SER A 90 3.20 15.34 -4.00
C SER A 90 4.33 15.28 -2.97
N ARG A 91 4.05 15.79 -1.76
CA ARG A 91 4.96 15.67 -0.62
C ARG A 91 5.20 14.22 -0.22
N TYR A 92 4.16 13.37 -0.31
CA TYR A 92 4.27 11.94 -0.09
C TYR A 92 5.28 11.30 -1.05
N ALA A 93 5.09 11.50 -2.37
CA ALA A 93 5.97 10.89 -3.37
C ALA A 93 7.42 11.39 -3.24
N ARG A 94 7.62 12.70 -2.97
CA ARG A 94 8.96 13.26 -2.72
C ARG A 94 9.63 12.60 -1.51
N SER A 95 8.94 12.55 -0.37
CA SER A 95 9.51 11.97 0.86
C SER A 95 9.84 10.48 0.71
N LYS A 96 9.04 9.71 -0.05
CA LYS A 96 9.37 8.32 -0.39
C LYS A 96 10.62 8.23 -1.26
N GLY A 97 10.75 9.07 -2.29
CA GLY A 97 11.94 9.11 -3.14
C GLY A 97 13.20 9.54 -2.38
N GLU A 98 13.07 10.47 -1.45
CA GLU A 98 14.18 10.90 -0.60
C GLU A 98 14.61 9.80 0.37
N ALA A 99 13.67 9.08 0.98
CA ALA A 99 13.96 7.91 1.80
C ALA A 99 14.73 6.84 1.01
N GLU A 100 14.34 6.55 -0.24
CA GLU A 100 15.07 5.63 -1.12
C GLU A 100 16.52 6.11 -1.36
N THR A 101 16.73 7.42 -1.49
CA THR A 101 18.09 7.97 -1.65
C THR A 101 18.95 7.69 -0.43
N ARG A 102 18.41 7.84 0.79
CA ARG A 102 19.11 7.47 2.03
C ARG A 102 19.46 5.99 2.08
N VAL A 103 18.51 5.13 1.65
CA VAL A 103 18.74 3.66 1.60
C VAL A 103 19.88 3.32 0.63
N ARG A 104 19.88 3.89 -0.58
CA ARG A 104 20.94 3.65 -1.58
C ARG A 104 22.32 4.09 -1.10
N GLN A 105 22.39 5.15 -0.29
CA GLN A 105 23.63 5.70 0.26
C GLN A 105 24.06 5.02 1.58
N SER A 106 23.32 4.05 2.09
CA SER A 106 23.56 3.44 3.40
C SER A 106 24.82 2.57 3.48
N GLY A 107 25.27 2.04 2.35
CA GLY A 107 26.35 1.04 2.30
C GLY A 107 25.94 -0.39 2.66
N LEU A 108 24.64 -0.62 2.97
CA LEU A 108 24.08 -1.94 3.26
C LEU A 108 23.75 -2.72 1.98
N SER A 109 23.55 -4.04 2.12
CA SER A 109 22.90 -4.86 1.09
C SER A 109 21.41 -4.55 1.09
N TRP A 110 20.97 -3.56 0.31
CA TRP A 110 19.60 -3.10 0.28
C TRP A 110 18.81 -3.66 -0.90
N THR A 111 17.48 -3.80 -0.71
CA THR A 111 16.49 -3.99 -1.78
C THR A 111 15.31 -3.07 -1.52
N ILE A 112 14.82 -2.38 -2.55
CA ILE A 112 13.69 -1.44 -2.46
C ILE A 112 12.53 -1.99 -3.26
N PHE A 113 11.35 -2.03 -2.64
CA PHE A 113 10.11 -2.43 -3.27
C PHE A 113 9.18 -1.24 -3.43
N ARG A 114 8.63 -1.07 -4.63
CA ARG A 114 7.67 -0.03 -5.00
C ARG A 114 6.33 -0.68 -5.38
N PRO A 115 5.51 -1.05 -4.40
CA PRO A 115 4.19 -1.61 -4.71
C PRO A 115 3.25 -0.54 -5.28
N SER A 116 2.33 -0.97 -6.15
CA SER A 116 1.10 -0.27 -6.48
C SER A 116 0.13 -0.33 -5.30
N ILE A 117 -1.18 -0.14 -5.49
CA ILE A 117 -2.16 -0.32 -4.42
C ILE A 117 -2.11 -1.76 -3.95
N ILE A 118 -1.77 -1.96 -2.66
CA ILE A 118 -1.80 -3.28 -2.03
C ILE A 118 -3.22 -3.57 -1.59
N PHE A 119 -3.72 -4.76 -1.93
CA PHE A 119 -5.04 -5.24 -1.52
C PHE A 119 -4.96 -6.57 -0.77
N GLY A 120 -5.95 -6.83 0.09
CA GLY A 120 -6.04 -8.03 0.94
C GLY A 120 -7.08 -7.82 2.03
N GLU A 121 -7.27 -8.82 2.90
CA GLU A 121 -8.35 -8.87 3.88
C GLU A 121 -8.50 -7.59 4.73
N ASN A 122 -7.38 -7.01 5.15
CA ASN A 122 -7.32 -5.80 6.00
C ASN A 122 -6.91 -4.54 5.23
N ASP A 123 -7.04 -4.51 3.89
CA ASP A 123 -6.68 -3.33 3.11
C ASP A 123 -7.55 -2.12 3.47
N SER A 124 -6.96 -0.94 3.38
CA SER A 124 -7.66 0.31 3.64
C SER A 124 -8.38 0.88 2.42
N PHE A 125 -8.14 0.35 1.22
CA PHE A 125 -8.72 0.87 -0.02
C PHE A 125 -10.11 0.28 -0.27
N PHE A 126 -10.21 -1.03 -0.53
CA PHE A 126 -11.48 -1.68 -0.83
C PHE A 126 -12.42 -1.73 0.39
N ASN A 127 -11.88 -1.98 1.57
CA ASN A 127 -12.68 -2.00 2.80
C ASN A 127 -13.29 -0.64 3.13
N LYS A 128 -12.62 0.47 2.83
CA LYS A 128 -13.18 1.82 2.97
C LYS A 128 -14.38 2.04 2.06
N PHE A 129 -14.27 1.70 0.77
CA PHE A 129 -15.39 1.85 -0.17
C PHE A 129 -16.51 0.85 0.12
N LYS A 130 -16.20 -0.37 0.61
CA LYS A 130 -17.17 -1.31 1.15
C LYS A 130 -17.98 -0.69 2.28
N ALA A 131 -17.31 -0.07 3.25
CA ALA A 131 -17.96 0.62 4.36
C ALA A 131 -18.82 1.79 3.89
N MET A 132 -18.31 2.64 3.00
CA MET A 132 -19.07 3.77 2.42
C MET A 132 -20.31 3.28 1.67
N SER A 133 -20.20 2.21 0.89
CA SER A 133 -21.31 1.66 0.11
C SER A 133 -22.43 1.06 0.98
N ARG A 134 -22.19 0.82 2.27
CA ARG A 134 -23.21 0.33 3.20
C ARG A 134 -24.25 1.41 3.52
N PHE A 135 -23.82 2.65 3.63
CA PHE A 135 -24.66 3.76 4.09
C PHE A 135 -25.05 4.72 2.97
N SER A 136 -24.27 4.82 1.89
CA SER A 136 -24.55 5.77 0.81
C SER A 136 -25.03 5.05 -0.46
N PRO A 137 -26.14 5.49 -1.06
CA PRO A 137 -26.58 5.02 -2.37
C PRO A 137 -25.72 5.57 -3.52
N VAL A 138 -24.94 6.63 -3.26
CA VAL A 138 -24.06 7.28 -4.23
C VAL A 138 -22.63 7.25 -3.73
N LEU A 139 -21.69 6.83 -4.57
CA LEU A 139 -20.27 6.84 -4.29
C LEU A 139 -19.56 7.81 -5.24
N PRO A 140 -18.84 8.81 -4.72
CA PRO A 140 -18.07 9.72 -5.54
C PRO A 140 -16.83 9.00 -6.11
N VAL A 141 -16.63 9.07 -7.41
CA VAL A 141 -15.45 8.54 -8.10
C VAL A 141 -14.63 9.70 -8.62
N ILE A 142 -13.48 9.94 -7.97
CA ILE A 142 -12.56 11.01 -8.29
C ILE A 142 -11.49 10.47 -9.23
N ALA A 143 -11.15 11.21 -10.29
CA ALA A 143 -10.17 10.77 -11.30
C ALA A 143 -10.47 9.36 -11.85
N GLY A 144 -11.73 9.12 -12.25
CA GLY A 144 -12.22 7.78 -12.63
C GLY A 144 -11.42 7.08 -13.74
N ASN A 145 -10.72 7.84 -14.59
CA ASN A 145 -9.88 7.32 -15.68
C ASN A 145 -8.45 7.00 -15.25
N THR A 146 -8.01 7.41 -14.05
CA THR A 146 -6.67 7.09 -13.55
C THR A 146 -6.51 5.59 -13.40
N ARG A 147 -5.41 5.07 -13.89
CA ARG A 147 -5.16 3.63 -13.90
C ARG A 147 -4.32 3.19 -12.72
N PHE A 148 -4.72 2.07 -12.14
CA PHE A 148 -4.04 1.39 -11.05
C PHE A 148 -3.80 -0.07 -11.42
N GLN A 149 -2.76 -0.65 -10.86
CA GLN A 149 -2.41 -2.05 -11.07
C GLN A 149 -2.25 -2.74 -9.71
N PRO A 150 -3.39 -3.03 -9.01
CA PRO A 150 -3.37 -3.54 -7.64
C PRO A 150 -2.56 -4.83 -7.51
N VAL A 151 -1.80 -4.94 -6.42
CA VAL A 151 -1.00 -6.12 -6.08
C VAL A 151 -1.53 -6.77 -4.81
N TRP A 152 -1.61 -8.10 -4.79
CA TRP A 152 -2.03 -8.85 -3.62
C TRP A 152 -0.98 -8.78 -2.51
N VAL A 153 -1.44 -8.63 -1.25
CA VAL A 153 -0.55 -8.49 -0.09
C VAL A 153 0.39 -9.68 0.09
N GLU A 154 -0.08 -10.90 -0.22
CA GLU A 154 0.76 -12.11 -0.13
C GLU A 154 1.86 -12.13 -1.21
N ASP A 155 1.61 -11.59 -2.40
CA ASP A 155 2.64 -11.44 -3.43
C ASP A 155 3.72 -10.45 -2.99
N VAL A 156 3.31 -9.37 -2.31
CA VAL A 156 4.25 -8.41 -1.71
C VAL A 156 5.06 -9.10 -0.62
N ALA A 157 4.40 -9.81 0.30
CA ALA A 157 5.06 -10.55 1.38
C ALA A 157 6.07 -11.57 0.82
N ARG A 158 5.67 -12.34 -0.20
CA ARG A 158 6.53 -13.30 -0.89
C ARG A 158 7.78 -12.63 -1.49
N ALA A 159 7.63 -11.43 -2.09
CA ALA A 159 8.76 -10.69 -2.63
C ALA A 159 9.76 -10.28 -1.52
N PHE A 160 9.28 -9.85 -0.36
CA PHE A 160 10.13 -9.54 0.78
C PHE A 160 10.85 -10.79 1.31
N VAL A 161 10.13 -11.90 1.54
CA VAL A 161 10.68 -13.15 2.04
C VAL A 161 11.73 -13.73 1.07
N ALA A 162 11.42 -13.75 -0.24
CA ALA A 162 12.35 -14.24 -1.26
C ALA A 162 13.63 -13.40 -1.40
N SER A 163 13.63 -12.20 -0.82
CA SER A 163 14.77 -11.29 -0.86
C SER A 163 15.69 -11.41 0.34
N ILE A 164 15.29 -12.11 1.40
CA ILE A 164 16.15 -12.36 2.56
C ILE A 164 17.31 -13.24 2.12
N ASP A 165 18.54 -12.79 2.39
CA ASP A 165 19.81 -13.46 2.03
C ASP A 165 20.01 -13.75 0.54
N ASN A 166 19.16 -13.20 -0.34
CA ASN A 166 19.29 -13.38 -1.77
C ASN A 166 20.17 -12.29 -2.40
N ARG A 167 21.46 -12.59 -2.55
CA ARG A 167 22.46 -11.66 -3.08
C ARG A 167 22.15 -11.16 -4.51
N GLN A 168 21.39 -11.91 -5.30
CA GLN A 168 21.02 -11.51 -6.66
C GLN A 168 20.07 -10.31 -6.68
N LEU A 169 19.39 -10.04 -5.56
CA LEU A 169 18.42 -8.96 -5.43
C LEU A 169 18.99 -7.70 -4.76
N PHE A 170 20.25 -7.75 -4.30
CA PHE A 170 20.90 -6.62 -3.64
C PHE A 170 21.15 -5.45 -4.60
N GLY A 171 20.98 -4.23 -4.10
CA GLY A 171 21.18 -2.99 -4.87
C GLY A 171 20.11 -2.74 -5.93
N LYS A 172 18.97 -3.44 -5.88
CA LYS A 172 17.91 -3.36 -6.90
C LYS A 172 16.63 -2.75 -6.36
N VAL A 173 15.86 -2.16 -7.28
CA VAL A 173 14.51 -1.63 -7.05
C VAL A 173 13.53 -2.45 -7.86
N TYR A 174 12.50 -2.96 -7.20
CA TYR A 174 11.43 -3.74 -7.83
C TYR A 174 10.10 -3.01 -7.71
N GLU A 175 9.46 -2.78 -8.84
CA GLU A 175 8.07 -2.32 -8.89
C GLU A 175 7.18 -3.56 -8.78
N LEU A 176 6.20 -3.54 -7.84
CA LEU A 176 5.33 -4.68 -7.58
C LEU A 176 3.89 -4.33 -7.95
N ALA A 177 3.31 -5.09 -8.87
CA ALA A 177 1.94 -4.90 -9.33
C ALA A 177 1.27 -6.24 -9.64
N GLY A 178 -0.05 -6.23 -9.73
CA GLY A 178 -0.82 -7.39 -10.18
C GLY A 178 -0.76 -7.55 -11.72
N PRO A 179 -1.35 -8.62 -12.26
CA PRO A 179 -1.22 -8.96 -13.68
C PRO A 179 -1.94 -7.99 -14.62
N LYS A 180 -2.89 -7.18 -14.10
CA LYS A 180 -3.75 -6.32 -14.91
C LYS A 180 -3.95 -4.95 -14.30
N SER A 181 -4.02 -3.92 -15.14
CA SER A 181 -4.35 -2.56 -14.74
C SER A 181 -5.84 -2.25 -14.94
N TYR A 182 -6.40 -1.45 -14.04
CA TYR A 182 -7.80 -1.02 -14.03
C TYR A 182 -7.87 0.50 -13.88
N SER A 183 -8.85 1.14 -14.49
CA SER A 183 -9.23 2.49 -14.11
C SER A 183 -9.85 2.51 -12.72
N PHE A 184 -9.84 3.65 -12.06
CA PHE A 184 -10.49 3.77 -10.75
C PHE A 184 -12.01 3.45 -10.83
N MET A 185 -12.65 3.84 -11.94
CA MET A 185 -14.06 3.49 -12.20
C MET A 185 -14.25 1.98 -12.29
N GLU A 186 -13.39 1.26 -13.03
CA GLU A 186 -13.44 -0.20 -13.15
C GLU A 186 -13.25 -0.89 -11.79
N LEU A 187 -12.33 -0.38 -10.94
CA LEU A 187 -12.14 -0.90 -9.58
C LEU A 187 -13.40 -0.76 -8.73
N MET A 188 -14.09 0.38 -8.82
CA MET A 188 -15.33 0.60 -8.09
C MET A 188 -16.48 -0.27 -8.62
N GLN A 189 -16.58 -0.44 -9.92
CA GLN A 189 -17.57 -1.34 -10.54
C GLN A 189 -17.34 -2.79 -10.11
N LEU A 190 -16.09 -3.27 -10.14
CA LEU A 190 -15.73 -4.60 -9.68
C LEU A 190 -16.08 -4.80 -8.21
N LEU A 191 -15.74 -3.82 -7.35
CA LEU A 191 -16.08 -3.87 -5.93
C LEU A 191 -17.60 -3.95 -5.70
N MET A 192 -18.39 -3.12 -6.38
CA MET A 192 -19.85 -3.13 -6.24
C MET A 192 -20.44 -4.46 -6.72
N CYS A 193 -19.90 -5.02 -7.79
CA CYS A 193 -20.27 -6.33 -8.29
C CYS A 193 -19.98 -7.43 -7.24
N CYS A 194 -18.78 -7.48 -6.68
CA CYS A 194 -18.41 -8.45 -5.62
C CYS A 194 -19.31 -8.34 -4.38
N LEU A 195 -19.69 -7.11 -4.00
CA LEU A 195 -20.60 -6.88 -2.87
C LEU A 195 -22.07 -7.20 -3.17
N GLY A 196 -22.44 -7.40 -4.46
CA GLY A 196 -23.82 -7.54 -4.88
C GLY A 196 -24.66 -6.30 -4.60
N ARG A 197 -24.05 -5.10 -4.63
CA ARG A 197 -24.68 -3.82 -4.34
C ARG A 197 -24.80 -2.96 -5.59
N SER A 198 -26.00 -2.48 -5.90
CA SER A 198 -26.19 -1.45 -6.92
C SER A 198 -26.04 -0.08 -6.27
N ARG A 199 -24.99 0.65 -6.62
CA ARG A 199 -24.72 2.02 -6.16
C ARG A 199 -24.42 2.90 -7.36
N LEU A 200 -24.89 4.14 -7.30
CA LEU A 200 -24.58 5.13 -8.33
C LEU A 200 -23.12 5.58 -8.16
N LEU A 201 -22.28 5.26 -9.11
CA LEU A 201 -20.88 5.72 -9.16
C LEU A 201 -20.88 7.09 -9.87
N LEU A 202 -20.70 8.17 -9.09
CA LEU A 202 -20.79 9.53 -9.62
C LEU A 202 -19.36 10.07 -9.90
N PRO A 203 -18.99 10.30 -11.17
CA PRO A 203 -17.74 10.97 -11.50
C PRO A 203 -17.71 12.39 -10.91
N VAL A 204 -16.67 12.69 -10.13
CA VAL A 204 -16.49 14.00 -9.48
C VAL A 204 -15.49 14.82 -10.29
N PRO A 205 -15.87 16.01 -10.78
CA PRO A 205 -14.93 16.92 -11.45
C PRO A 205 -13.79 17.34 -10.51
N GLY A 206 -12.58 17.56 -11.08
CA GLY A 206 -11.37 17.83 -10.30
C GLY A 206 -11.49 19.06 -9.37
N PHE A 207 -12.23 20.11 -9.77
CA PHE A 207 -12.44 21.28 -8.91
C PHE A 207 -13.28 20.92 -7.67
N ALA A 208 -14.36 20.15 -7.85
CA ALA A 208 -15.21 19.71 -6.74
C ALA A 208 -14.44 18.75 -5.82
N ALA A 209 -13.62 17.86 -6.38
CA ALA A 209 -12.74 16.99 -5.61
C ALA A 209 -11.74 17.77 -4.74
N LYS A 210 -11.19 18.89 -5.24
CA LYS A 210 -10.30 19.77 -4.46
C LYS A 210 -11.03 20.41 -3.28
N ILE A 211 -12.23 20.92 -3.49
CA ILE A 211 -13.08 21.49 -2.43
C ILE A 211 -13.37 20.42 -1.37
N MET A 212 -13.85 19.24 -1.81
CA MET A 212 -14.14 18.12 -0.91
C MET A 212 -12.91 17.73 -0.08
N ALA A 213 -11.74 17.54 -0.70
CA ALA A 213 -10.51 17.17 -0.02
C ALA A 213 -10.07 18.22 1.02
N THR A 214 -10.24 19.51 0.70
CA THR A 214 -9.91 20.63 1.60
C THR A 214 -10.76 20.60 2.87
N PHE A 215 -12.05 20.29 2.77
CA PHE A 215 -12.90 20.19 3.95
C PHE A 215 -12.73 18.87 4.70
N MET A 216 -12.60 17.76 3.98
CA MET A 216 -12.51 16.43 4.58
C MET A 216 -11.19 16.19 5.35
N GLN A 217 -10.11 16.93 5.05
CA GLN A 217 -8.83 16.80 5.77
C GLN A 217 -8.91 17.11 7.27
N PHE A 218 -9.91 17.87 7.72
CA PHE A 218 -10.11 18.22 9.13
C PHE A 218 -10.81 17.13 9.94
N LEU A 219 -11.27 16.06 9.30
CA LEU A 219 -11.85 14.91 10.01
C LEU A 219 -10.74 14.10 10.72
N PRO A 220 -11.03 13.46 11.87
CA PRO A 220 -10.05 12.64 12.58
C PRO A 220 -9.45 11.51 11.74
N THR A 221 -10.25 10.93 10.83
CA THR A 221 -9.83 9.96 9.82
C THR A 221 -10.29 10.45 8.46
N PRO A 222 -9.50 11.30 7.78
CA PRO A 222 -9.94 11.92 6.55
C PRO A 222 -10.17 10.89 5.46
N PRO A 223 -11.37 10.85 4.85
CA PRO A 223 -11.64 9.95 3.74
C PRO A 223 -10.86 10.33 2.47
N LEU A 224 -10.53 11.61 2.31
CA LEU A 224 -9.72 12.14 1.23
C LEU A 224 -8.94 13.35 1.74
N THR A 225 -7.65 13.43 1.39
CA THR A 225 -6.82 14.60 1.64
C THR A 225 -6.34 15.24 0.33
N PRO A 226 -5.94 16.53 0.33
CA PRO A 226 -5.36 17.16 -0.84
C PRO A 226 -4.12 16.44 -1.38
N GLU A 227 -3.30 15.82 -0.51
CA GLU A 227 -2.16 15.03 -0.93
C GLU A 227 -2.57 13.72 -1.63
N GLN A 228 -3.56 13.01 -1.07
CA GLN A 228 -4.12 11.82 -1.73
C GLN A 228 -4.75 12.16 -3.08
N LEU A 229 -5.39 13.34 -3.20
CA LEU A 229 -5.95 13.79 -4.47
C LEU A 229 -4.88 13.97 -5.55
N LYS A 230 -3.70 14.52 -5.20
CA LYS A 230 -2.56 14.60 -6.14
C LYS A 230 -2.11 13.22 -6.61
N LEU A 231 -1.99 12.25 -5.69
CA LEU A 231 -1.58 10.89 -6.02
C LEU A 231 -2.58 10.18 -6.94
N VAL A 232 -3.88 10.31 -6.64
CA VAL A 232 -4.96 9.66 -7.43
C VAL A 232 -5.05 10.21 -8.86
N GLN A 233 -4.51 11.38 -9.16
CA GLN A 233 -4.46 11.95 -10.50
C GLN A 233 -3.35 11.35 -11.39
N HIS A 234 -2.41 10.60 -10.81
CA HIS A 234 -1.33 9.94 -11.53
C HIS A 234 -1.53 8.44 -11.61
N ASN A 235 -1.24 7.86 -12.78
CA ASN A 235 -1.32 6.44 -12.97
C ASN A 235 -0.32 5.70 -12.05
N SER A 236 -0.81 4.64 -11.40
CA SER A 236 -0.01 3.73 -10.57
C SER A 236 0.10 2.38 -11.26
N VAL A 237 0.81 2.37 -12.38
CA VAL A 237 1.00 1.23 -13.29
C VAL A 237 2.50 1.06 -13.53
N VAL A 238 2.98 -0.17 -13.57
CA VAL A 238 4.38 -0.48 -13.88
C VAL A 238 4.64 -0.41 -15.39
N ASN A 239 5.87 -0.04 -15.78
CA ASN A 239 6.30 0.07 -17.18
C ASN A 239 7.04 -1.20 -17.67
N GLY A 240 6.72 -2.35 -17.14
CA GLY A 240 7.39 -3.60 -17.46
C GLY A 240 6.61 -4.78 -16.91
N GLU A 241 7.32 -5.83 -16.56
CA GLU A 241 6.70 -6.97 -15.89
C GLU A 241 6.13 -6.58 -14.52
N PRO A 242 4.87 -6.94 -14.25
CA PRO A 242 4.17 -6.50 -13.02
C PRO A 242 4.81 -7.07 -11.75
N LEU A 243 5.39 -8.24 -11.84
CA LEU A 243 6.15 -8.89 -10.78
C LEU A 243 7.32 -9.60 -11.43
N SER A 244 8.55 -9.41 -10.92
CA SER A 244 9.71 -10.15 -11.44
C SER A 244 9.48 -11.65 -11.29
N GLU A 245 9.86 -12.43 -12.30
CA GLU A 245 9.77 -13.90 -12.30
C GLU A 245 10.37 -14.54 -11.03
N VAL A 246 11.36 -13.89 -10.44
CA VAL A 246 12.00 -14.32 -9.17
C VAL A 246 10.99 -14.42 -8.02
N PHE A 247 9.91 -13.65 -8.06
CA PHE A 247 8.88 -13.62 -7.02
C PHE A 247 7.64 -14.45 -7.36
N GLY A 248 7.63 -15.11 -8.53
CA GLY A 248 6.52 -15.91 -9.04
C GLY A 248 5.43 -15.10 -9.72
N SER A 249 4.38 -15.77 -10.17
CA SER A 249 3.26 -15.13 -10.86
C SER A 249 2.38 -14.34 -9.89
N PRO A 250 2.00 -13.09 -10.24
CA PRO A 250 1.10 -12.29 -9.41
C PRO A 250 -0.34 -12.81 -9.49
N ALA A 251 -1.02 -12.82 -8.34
CA ALA A 251 -2.43 -13.18 -8.26
C ALA A 251 -3.33 -12.10 -8.88
N SER A 252 -4.44 -12.51 -9.48
CA SER A 252 -5.39 -11.58 -10.08
C SER A 252 -6.35 -10.98 -9.05
N LEU A 253 -6.70 -9.71 -9.26
CA LEU A 253 -7.67 -9.02 -8.40
C LEU A 253 -9.05 -9.70 -8.45
N GLU A 254 -9.44 -10.17 -9.62
CA GLU A 254 -10.73 -10.83 -9.84
C GLU A 254 -10.86 -12.18 -9.10
N GLU A 255 -9.74 -12.84 -8.83
CA GLU A 255 -9.72 -14.11 -8.09
C GLU A 255 -9.68 -13.88 -6.58
N VAL A 256 -8.88 -12.93 -6.12
CA VAL A 256 -8.62 -12.74 -4.69
C VAL A 256 -9.64 -11.82 -4.01
N LEU A 257 -10.02 -10.68 -4.65
CA LEU A 257 -10.92 -9.70 -4.03
C LEU A 257 -12.22 -10.32 -3.49
N PRO A 258 -12.92 -11.21 -4.24
CA PRO A 258 -14.15 -11.81 -3.74
C PRO A 258 -13.98 -12.69 -2.52
N THR A 259 -12.80 -13.25 -2.28
CA THR A 259 -12.58 -14.21 -1.18
C THR A 259 -12.74 -13.58 0.20
N TYR A 260 -12.45 -12.29 0.34
CA TYR A 260 -12.53 -11.57 1.61
C TYR A 260 -13.51 -10.40 1.63
N ILE A 261 -13.87 -9.85 0.45
CA ILE A 261 -14.73 -8.66 0.42
C ILE A 261 -16.22 -9.00 0.47
N CYS A 262 -16.61 -10.18 -0.04
CA CYS A 262 -18.00 -10.60 -0.10
C CYS A 262 -18.56 -10.93 1.29
N GLU A 263 -19.74 -10.39 1.60
CA GLU A 263 -20.50 -10.73 2.79
C GLU A 263 -21.44 -11.90 2.47
N GLY A 264 -21.18 -13.11 2.98
CA GLY A 264 -22.09 -14.25 2.86
C GLY A 264 -21.44 -15.58 2.46
N GLN A 265 -22.19 -16.69 2.68
CA GLN A 265 -21.71 -18.08 2.60
C GLN A 265 -21.00 -18.45 1.29
N ALA A 266 -19.97 -19.31 1.42
CA ALA A 266 -19.07 -19.74 0.35
C ALA A 266 -19.77 -20.30 -0.93
N GLY A 267 -20.98 -20.85 -0.81
CA GLY A 267 -21.74 -21.37 -1.97
C GLY A 267 -22.31 -20.30 -2.91
N ARG A 268 -22.44 -19.05 -2.43
CA ARG A 268 -22.82 -17.90 -3.28
C ARG A 268 -21.63 -17.23 -3.95
N LEU A 269 -20.43 -17.56 -3.51
CA LEU A 269 -19.20 -16.94 -4.01
C LEU A 269 -18.97 -17.31 -5.48
N GLN A 270 -19.10 -18.59 -5.83
CA GLN A 270 -18.87 -19.09 -7.17
C GLN A 270 -19.85 -18.48 -8.19
N SER A 271 -21.16 -18.47 -7.86
CA SER A 271 -22.17 -17.87 -8.74
C SER A 271 -21.99 -16.35 -8.89
N ARG A 272 -21.55 -15.63 -7.84
CA ARG A 272 -21.26 -14.20 -7.91
C ARG A 272 -20.00 -13.89 -8.72
N LEU A 273 -18.98 -14.74 -8.64
CA LEU A 273 -17.78 -14.63 -9.46
C LEU A 273 -18.12 -14.75 -10.95
N ASP A 274 -18.96 -15.72 -11.32
CA ASP A 274 -19.38 -15.94 -12.69
C ASP A 274 -20.29 -14.80 -13.20
N ASP A 275 -21.19 -14.31 -12.39
CA ASP A 275 -22.00 -13.11 -12.67
C ASP A 275 -21.13 -11.84 -12.81
N CYS A 276 -20.12 -11.66 -11.97
CA CYS A 276 -19.18 -10.55 -12.07
C CYS A 276 -18.37 -10.62 -13.36
N ARG A 277 -17.82 -11.77 -13.68
CA ARG A 277 -17.06 -11.99 -14.93
C ARG A 277 -17.91 -11.72 -16.16
N THR A 278 -19.16 -12.14 -16.14
CA THR A 278 -20.10 -11.95 -17.25
C THR A 278 -20.47 -10.48 -17.44
N ARG A 279 -20.86 -9.77 -16.35
CA ARG A 279 -21.18 -8.33 -16.39
C ARG A 279 -19.98 -7.47 -16.79
N TYR A 280 -18.79 -7.80 -16.28
CA TYR A 280 -17.58 -7.06 -16.63
C TYR A 280 -17.20 -7.24 -18.10
N ARG A 281 -17.49 -8.40 -18.71
CA ARG A 281 -17.32 -8.62 -20.16
C ARG A 281 -18.32 -7.85 -21.01
N GLN A 282 -19.50 -7.57 -20.50
CA GLN A 282 -20.55 -6.79 -21.19
C GLN A 282 -20.32 -5.26 -21.13
N LEU A 283 -19.48 -4.79 -20.21
CA LEU A 283 -19.13 -3.36 -20.06
C LEU A 283 -17.91 -2.94 -20.89
N ARG A 284 -17.33 -3.87 -21.64
CA ARG A 284 -16.27 -3.66 -22.64
C ARG A 284 -16.84 -3.66 -24.04
#